data_d140569321246b28a0f6fa6e91805532
#
_entry.id   d140569321246b28a0f6fa6e91805532
#
_cell.length_a   1.000
_cell.length_b   1.000
_cell.length_c   1.000
_cell.angle_alpha   90.00
_cell.angle_beta   90.00
_cell.angle_gamma   90.00
#
_symmetry.space_group_name_H-M   'P 1'
#
loop_
_entity.id
_entity.type
_entity.pdbx_description
1 polymer ?
#
loop_
_entity_poly.entity_id
_entity_poly.type
_entity_poly.pdbx_seq_one_letter_code
_entity_poly.pdbx_strand_id
1 'polypeptide(L)'
;MAFARTGGILTQLNVKRGSHVKKGDVIAVLSDEAREAQVMQAKALLEQRKIELEAKRRLIELNAVPRLELSNLEAQHRAAQASVAAAEAERDRGIITAPWDGVVTEVSGEVGASAFSFTGTSIAQIVALDPMLAVVEVAERKLAGIKIGDSADVRLVTGQTATGHVRYVSKSASQTTRTYRVEVEIKNPDGAIPDGITAEVTIPVAPESASRVPRSALTFSSKGELGVRTVSTEGIVGFLPITLVEDDQAFMWVSGIPNGSRVIVQGQDFVREGQRVESTIATEQAAVR
;
A
#
# COMPACT_ATOMS: atom_id res chain seq x y z
N MET A 1 -0.73 -14.18 -4.19
CA MET A 1 -0.74 -15.39 -5.02
C MET A 1 -0.40 -16.60 -4.18
N ALA A 2 -1.13 -17.69 -4.33
CA ALA A 2 -0.83 -18.98 -3.71
C ALA A 2 -0.04 -19.83 -4.71
N PHE A 3 1.19 -20.15 -4.35
CA PHE A 3 2.13 -20.90 -5.20
C PHE A 3 2.31 -22.33 -4.70
N ALA A 4 2.56 -23.24 -5.64
CA ALA A 4 3.05 -24.56 -5.34
C ALA A 4 4.46 -24.47 -4.73
N ARG A 5 4.65 -24.98 -3.49
CA ARG A 5 5.93 -25.00 -2.79
C ARG A 5 6.74 -26.26 -3.05
N THR A 6 6.14 -27.24 -3.73
CA THR A 6 6.72 -28.52 -4.07
C THR A 6 6.10 -29.02 -5.37
N GLY A 7 6.75 -29.96 -6.09
CA GLY A 7 6.20 -30.60 -7.26
C GLY A 7 5.16 -31.66 -6.89
N GLY A 8 4.21 -31.95 -7.75
CA GLY A 8 3.19 -32.98 -7.56
C GLY A 8 2.01 -32.80 -8.50
N ILE A 9 1.04 -33.71 -8.40
CA ILE A 9 -0.20 -33.64 -9.17
C ILE A 9 -1.28 -32.97 -8.30
N LEU A 10 -2.00 -32.01 -8.85
CA LEU A 10 -3.11 -31.36 -8.16
C LEU A 10 -4.27 -32.36 -8.04
N THR A 11 -4.53 -32.84 -6.83
CA THR A 11 -5.58 -33.84 -6.57
C THR A 11 -6.86 -33.20 -6.06
N GLN A 12 -6.76 -32.08 -5.36
CA GLN A 12 -7.91 -31.36 -4.81
C GLN A 12 -7.74 -29.86 -5.03
N LEU A 13 -8.83 -29.22 -5.40
CA LEU A 13 -8.96 -27.77 -5.55
C LEU A 13 -10.24 -27.34 -4.83
N ASN A 14 -10.06 -26.66 -3.69
CA ASN A 14 -11.17 -26.36 -2.76
C ASN A 14 -11.75 -24.96 -2.98
N VAL A 15 -11.21 -24.20 -3.93
CA VAL A 15 -11.62 -22.82 -4.19
C VAL A 15 -12.04 -22.63 -5.65
N LYS A 16 -12.90 -21.66 -5.86
CA LYS A 16 -13.32 -21.17 -7.18
C LYS A 16 -13.10 -19.66 -7.24
N ARG A 17 -13.10 -19.09 -8.45
CA ARG A 17 -13.11 -17.64 -8.62
C ARG A 17 -14.28 -17.02 -7.86
N GLY A 18 -14.03 -15.99 -7.07
CA GLY A 18 -15.00 -15.36 -6.18
C GLY A 18 -15.13 -15.98 -4.78
N SER A 19 -14.41 -17.08 -4.48
CA SER A 19 -14.43 -17.68 -3.13
C SER A 19 -13.75 -16.77 -2.13
N HIS A 20 -14.38 -16.58 -0.96
CA HIS A 20 -13.76 -15.93 0.19
C HIS A 20 -12.94 -16.98 0.95
N VAL A 21 -11.72 -16.63 1.29
CA VAL A 21 -10.79 -17.48 2.04
C VAL A 21 -10.20 -16.74 3.23
N LYS A 22 -9.95 -17.47 4.30
CA LYS A 22 -9.22 -16.99 5.48
C LYS A 22 -7.80 -17.49 5.44
N LYS A 23 -6.91 -16.78 6.10
CA LYS A 23 -5.52 -17.20 6.29
C LYS A 23 -5.47 -18.61 6.86
N GLY A 24 -4.76 -19.52 6.15
CA GLY A 24 -4.63 -20.92 6.54
C GLY A 24 -5.65 -21.86 5.88
N ASP A 25 -6.70 -21.36 5.25
CA ASP A 25 -7.65 -22.21 4.53
C ASP A 25 -6.94 -22.98 3.41
N VAL A 26 -7.27 -24.25 3.25
CA VAL A 26 -6.68 -25.13 2.24
C VAL A 26 -7.28 -24.78 0.87
N ILE A 27 -6.45 -24.25 0.00
CA ILE A 27 -6.81 -23.88 -1.38
C ILE A 27 -6.75 -25.10 -2.28
N ALA A 28 -5.65 -25.85 -2.20
CA ALA A 28 -5.38 -26.97 -3.07
C ALA A 28 -4.48 -28.00 -2.37
N VAL A 29 -4.54 -29.23 -2.84
CA VAL A 29 -3.67 -30.31 -2.37
C VAL A 29 -2.95 -30.91 -3.57
N LEU A 30 -1.62 -30.96 -3.45
CA LEU A 30 -0.75 -31.68 -4.35
C LEU A 30 -0.45 -33.04 -3.73
N SER A 31 -0.79 -34.11 -4.39
CA SER A 31 -0.44 -35.47 -3.95
C SER A 31 0.77 -35.98 -4.68
N ASP A 32 1.58 -36.70 -3.92
CA ASP A 32 2.71 -37.47 -4.41
C ASP A 32 2.79 -38.74 -3.54
N GLU A 33 2.48 -39.89 -4.16
CA GLU A 33 2.51 -41.19 -3.50
C GLU A 33 3.87 -41.49 -2.85
N ALA A 34 4.95 -40.99 -3.41
CA ALA A 34 6.28 -41.15 -2.86
C ALA A 34 6.44 -40.49 -1.48
N ARG A 35 5.81 -39.34 -1.22
CA ARG A 35 5.86 -38.67 0.08
C ARG A 35 5.07 -39.43 1.16
N GLU A 36 3.92 -39.95 0.82
CA GLU A 36 3.15 -40.81 1.72
C GLU A 36 3.95 -42.06 2.09
N ALA A 37 4.60 -42.69 1.11
CA ALA A 37 5.47 -43.82 1.35
C ALA A 37 6.67 -43.48 2.27
N GLN A 38 7.29 -42.29 2.07
CA GLN A 38 8.37 -41.80 2.93
C GLN A 38 7.94 -41.58 4.37
N VAL A 39 6.73 -41.02 4.59
CA VAL A 39 6.17 -40.84 5.92
C VAL A 39 5.94 -42.21 6.57
N MET A 40 5.36 -43.18 5.88
CA MET A 40 5.16 -44.52 6.38
C MET A 40 6.49 -45.21 6.72
N GLN A 41 7.50 -45.10 5.88
CA GLN A 41 8.83 -45.64 6.11
C GLN A 41 9.50 -45.03 7.36
N ALA A 42 9.43 -43.70 7.50
CA ALA A 42 9.99 -43.01 8.67
C ALA A 42 9.28 -43.40 9.97
N LYS A 43 7.95 -43.54 9.93
CA LYS A 43 7.16 -44.01 11.08
C LYS A 43 7.48 -45.45 11.48
N ALA A 44 7.66 -46.35 10.52
CA ALA A 44 8.06 -47.71 10.77
C ALA A 44 9.44 -47.81 11.44
N LEU A 45 10.41 -46.98 10.95
CA LEU A 45 11.74 -46.90 11.58
C LEU A 45 11.66 -46.34 13.00
N LEU A 46 10.87 -45.30 13.24
CA LEU A 46 10.66 -44.74 14.59
C LEU A 46 10.12 -45.79 15.55
N GLU A 47 9.10 -46.55 15.15
CA GLU A 47 8.52 -47.60 15.99
C GLU A 47 9.52 -48.72 16.29
N GLN A 48 10.30 -49.14 15.29
CA GLN A 48 11.41 -50.09 15.51
C GLN A 48 12.38 -49.59 16.56
N ARG A 49 12.86 -48.33 16.47
CA ARG A 49 13.81 -47.74 17.42
C ARG A 49 13.21 -47.57 18.83
N LYS A 50 11.93 -47.28 18.91
CA LYS A 50 11.18 -47.18 20.16
C LYS A 50 11.16 -48.55 20.87
N ILE A 51 10.76 -49.62 20.18
CA ILE A 51 10.71 -50.97 20.72
C ILE A 51 12.11 -51.41 21.21
N GLU A 52 13.16 -51.16 20.42
CA GLU A 52 14.54 -51.47 20.76
C GLU A 52 15.00 -50.74 22.02
N LEU A 53 14.71 -49.42 22.11
CA LEU A 53 15.03 -48.59 23.27
C LEU A 53 14.28 -49.09 24.53
N GLU A 54 13.00 -49.39 24.45
CA GLU A 54 12.19 -49.88 25.55
C GLU A 54 12.67 -51.27 26.05
N ALA A 55 12.98 -52.16 25.12
CA ALA A 55 13.52 -53.47 25.48
C ALA A 55 14.87 -53.37 26.23
N LYS A 56 15.77 -52.49 25.74
CA LYS A 56 17.08 -52.27 26.39
C LYS A 56 16.96 -51.54 27.71
N ARG A 57 16.04 -50.59 27.89
CA ARG A 57 15.77 -49.95 29.19
C ARG A 57 15.41 -50.99 30.26
N ARG A 58 14.52 -51.93 29.94
CA ARG A 58 14.16 -53.02 30.88
C ARG A 58 15.36 -53.89 31.25
N LEU A 59 16.25 -54.20 30.29
CA LEU A 59 17.47 -54.98 30.57
C LEU A 59 18.49 -54.22 31.43
N ILE A 60 18.59 -52.90 31.27
CA ILE A 60 19.46 -52.03 32.08
C ILE A 60 18.94 -51.96 33.54
N GLU A 61 17.61 -51.84 33.72
CA GLU A 61 16.98 -51.88 35.05
C GLU A 61 17.31 -53.17 35.77
N LEU A 62 17.48 -54.27 35.05
CA LEU A 62 17.89 -55.57 35.57
C LEU A 62 19.41 -55.72 35.70
N ASN A 63 20.22 -54.67 35.53
CA ASN A 63 21.69 -54.63 35.50
C ASN A 63 22.35 -55.59 34.49
N ALA A 64 21.64 -55.99 33.45
CA ALA A 64 22.12 -56.91 32.42
C ALA A 64 22.92 -56.28 31.27
N VAL A 65 22.92 -54.91 31.14
CA VAL A 65 23.56 -54.19 30.03
C VAL A 65 24.19 -52.87 30.53
N PRO A 66 25.34 -52.43 29.98
CA PRO A 66 25.99 -51.17 30.33
C PRO A 66 25.14 -49.94 29.99
N ARG A 67 25.14 -48.94 30.89
CA ARG A 67 24.38 -47.66 30.69
C ARG A 67 24.80 -46.85 29.50
N LEU A 68 26.04 -47.01 29.01
CA LEU A 68 26.54 -46.29 27.83
C LEU A 68 25.74 -46.60 26.54
N GLU A 69 25.26 -47.86 26.43
CA GLU A 69 24.44 -48.29 25.28
C GLU A 69 23.08 -47.56 25.21
N LEU A 70 22.54 -47.18 26.38
CA LEU A 70 21.28 -46.45 26.45
C LEU A 70 21.35 -45.08 25.75
N SER A 71 22.42 -44.32 26.00
CA SER A 71 22.63 -43.00 25.39
C SER A 71 22.66 -43.07 23.84
N ASN A 72 23.26 -44.11 23.28
CA ASN A 72 23.30 -44.33 21.85
C ASN A 72 21.90 -44.66 21.30
N LEU A 73 21.15 -45.53 21.94
CA LEU A 73 19.78 -45.88 21.53
C LEU A 73 18.83 -44.69 21.63
N GLU A 74 18.96 -43.87 22.69
CA GLU A 74 18.19 -42.63 22.81
C GLU A 74 18.52 -41.64 21.71
N ALA A 75 19.79 -41.52 21.26
CA ALA A 75 20.18 -40.71 20.15
C ALA A 75 19.58 -41.21 18.82
N GLN A 76 19.58 -42.54 18.60
CA GLN A 76 18.98 -43.16 17.42
C GLN A 76 17.45 -42.98 17.40
N HIS A 77 16.78 -43.11 18.56
CA HIS A 77 15.34 -42.84 18.65
C HIS A 77 15.00 -41.38 18.32
N ARG A 78 15.77 -40.40 18.86
CA ARG A 78 15.60 -38.97 18.51
C ARG A 78 15.87 -38.69 17.04
N ALA A 79 16.87 -39.34 16.44
CA ALA A 79 17.14 -39.22 15.00
C ALA A 79 15.99 -39.76 14.15
N ALA A 80 15.42 -40.90 14.51
CA ALA A 80 14.23 -41.44 13.84
C ALA A 80 12.99 -40.52 13.99
N GLN A 81 12.81 -39.92 15.16
CA GLN A 81 11.75 -38.97 15.42
C GLN A 81 11.91 -37.71 14.54
N ALA A 82 13.13 -37.19 14.41
CA ALA A 82 13.43 -36.06 13.51
C ALA A 82 13.17 -36.43 12.04
N SER A 83 13.46 -37.68 11.63
CA SER A 83 13.18 -38.19 10.28
C SER A 83 11.67 -38.21 9.99
N VAL A 84 10.83 -38.60 10.92
CA VAL A 84 9.36 -38.53 10.79
C VAL A 84 8.93 -37.10 10.61
N ALA A 85 9.40 -36.20 11.49
CA ALA A 85 9.04 -34.79 11.39
C ALA A 85 9.44 -34.15 10.05
N ALA A 86 10.62 -34.53 9.52
CA ALA A 86 11.07 -34.07 8.20
C ALA A 86 10.20 -34.62 7.06
N ALA A 87 9.82 -35.90 7.10
CA ALA A 87 8.96 -36.50 6.08
C ALA A 87 7.53 -35.92 6.12
N GLU A 88 6.99 -35.67 7.30
CA GLU A 88 5.68 -35.03 7.47
C GLU A 88 5.70 -33.58 6.98
N ALA A 89 6.76 -32.82 7.29
CA ALA A 89 6.93 -31.45 6.79
C ALA A 89 7.01 -31.38 5.27
N GLU A 90 7.67 -32.38 4.64
CA GLU A 90 7.75 -32.46 3.16
C GLU A 90 6.39 -32.82 2.54
N ARG A 91 5.62 -33.73 3.17
CA ARG A 91 4.24 -34.02 2.76
C ARG A 91 3.35 -32.76 2.86
N ASP A 92 3.44 -32.05 3.98
CA ASP A 92 2.61 -30.88 4.27
C ASP A 92 2.94 -29.68 3.35
N ARG A 93 4.10 -29.66 2.71
CA ARG A 93 4.39 -28.71 1.61
C ARG A 93 3.48 -28.90 0.41
N GLY A 94 2.90 -30.07 0.24
CA GLY A 94 1.88 -30.34 -0.78
C GLY A 94 0.54 -29.68 -0.48
N ILE A 95 0.28 -29.24 0.76
CA ILE A 95 -0.93 -28.52 1.11
C ILE A 95 -0.72 -27.02 0.87
N ILE A 96 -1.45 -26.48 -0.08
CA ILE A 96 -1.40 -25.06 -0.43
C ILE A 96 -2.48 -24.34 0.31
N THR A 97 -2.09 -23.39 1.17
CA THR A 97 -3.01 -22.62 2.01
C THR A 97 -3.04 -21.15 1.63
N ALA A 98 -4.13 -20.46 1.99
CA ALA A 98 -4.27 -19.02 1.83
C ALA A 98 -3.26 -18.29 2.75
N PRO A 99 -2.43 -17.39 2.22
CA PRO A 99 -1.44 -16.65 3.01
C PRO A 99 -2.06 -15.51 3.85
N TRP A 100 -3.25 -15.03 3.46
CA TRP A 100 -4.02 -13.98 4.13
C TRP A 100 -5.51 -14.13 3.82
N ASP A 101 -6.34 -13.38 4.52
CA ASP A 101 -7.78 -13.29 4.28
C ASP A 101 -8.04 -12.52 2.98
N GLY A 102 -8.98 -12.99 2.15
CA GLY A 102 -9.27 -12.32 0.90
C GLY A 102 -10.23 -13.07 -0.01
N VAL A 103 -10.29 -12.58 -1.24
CA VAL A 103 -11.13 -13.17 -2.31
C VAL A 103 -10.24 -13.74 -3.40
N VAL A 104 -10.59 -14.91 -3.89
CA VAL A 104 -9.91 -15.57 -5.01
C VAL A 104 -10.34 -14.90 -6.31
N THR A 105 -9.43 -14.19 -6.97
CA THR A 105 -9.69 -13.49 -8.24
C THR A 105 -9.42 -14.37 -9.44
N GLU A 106 -8.42 -15.26 -9.34
CA GLU A 106 -8.06 -16.15 -10.42
C GLU A 106 -7.67 -17.52 -9.87
N VAL A 107 -8.03 -18.58 -10.61
CA VAL A 107 -7.61 -19.94 -10.35
C VAL A 107 -6.95 -20.46 -11.62
N SER A 108 -5.67 -20.75 -11.54
CA SER A 108 -4.85 -21.22 -12.67
C SER A 108 -4.59 -22.73 -12.59
N GLY A 109 -4.84 -23.35 -11.43
CA GLY A 109 -4.67 -24.79 -11.22
C GLY A 109 -5.88 -25.59 -11.68
N GLU A 110 -5.63 -26.74 -12.29
CA GLU A 110 -6.67 -27.71 -12.64
C GLU A 110 -6.37 -29.07 -11.99
N VAL A 111 -7.41 -29.75 -11.51
CA VAL A 111 -7.27 -31.09 -10.92
C VAL A 111 -6.74 -32.05 -11.99
N GLY A 112 -5.69 -32.79 -11.65
CA GLY A 112 -4.94 -33.66 -12.56
C GLY A 112 -3.75 -33.00 -13.24
N ALA A 113 -3.60 -31.67 -13.14
CA ALA A 113 -2.43 -30.98 -13.68
C ALA A 113 -1.19 -31.17 -12.79
N SER A 114 -0.01 -31.22 -13.42
CA SER A 114 1.27 -31.26 -12.71
C SER A 114 1.69 -29.84 -12.34
N ALA A 115 2.02 -29.64 -11.08
CA ALA A 115 2.63 -28.40 -10.59
C ALA A 115 4.13 -28.63 -10.33
N PHE A 116 4.95 -27.65 -10.70
CA PHE A 116 6.39 -27.69 -10.51
C PHE A 116 6.86 -26.52 -9.65
N SER A 117 7.63 -26.80 -8.61
CA SER A 117 8.16 -25.76 -7.71
C SER A 117 9.18 -24.83 -8.40
N PHE A 118 9.92 -25.33 -9.39
CA PHE A 118 10.96 -24.56 -10.10
C PHE A 118 10.44 -23.40 -10.93
N THR A 119 9.19 -23.47 -11.38
CA THR A 119 8.56 -22.41 -12.21
C THR A 119 7.67 -21.47 -11.41
N GLY A 120 7.53 -21.70 -10.09
CA GLY A 120 6.62 -20.90 -9.26
C GLY A 120 5.17 -20.99 -9.76
N THR A 121 4.68 -22.21 -10.05
CA THR A 121 3.32 -22.42 -10.56
C THR A 121 2.32 -21.79 -9.62
N SER A 122 1.66 -20.73 -10.08
CA SER A 122 0.55 -20.10 -9.37
C SER A 122 -0.67 -20.99 -9.45
N ILE A 123 -1.28 -21.30 -8.31
CA ILE A 123 -2.50 -22.10 -8.25
C ILE A 123 -3.73 -21.21 -8.15
N ALA A 124 -3.64 -20.14 -7.35
CA ALA A 124 -4.71 -19.17 -7.20
C ALA A 124 -4.16 -17.79 -6.88
N GLN A 125 -4.82 -16.76 -7.39
CA GLN A 125 -4.59 -15.39 -7.00
C GLN A 125 -5.60 -14.97 -5.94
N ILE A 126 -5.10 -14.44 -4.82
CA ILE A 126 -5.92 -13.98 -3.71
C ILE A 126 -5.63 -12.51 -3.50
N VAL A 127 -6.68 -11.71 -3.44
CA VAL A 127 -6.62 -10.26 -3.18
C VAL A 127 -7.26 -9.98 -1.84
N ALA A 128 -6.55 -9.25 -0.99
CA ALA A 128 -7.13 -8.70 0.23
C ALA A 128 -7.92 -7.44 -0.15
N LEU A 129 -9.20 -7.42 0.18
CA LEU A 129 -10.09 -6.30 -0.13
C LEU A 129 -10.28 -5.34 1.05
N ASP A 130 -9.86 -5.71 2.25
CA ASP A 130 -9.94 -4.85 3.44
C ASP A 130 -8.64 -4.97 4.26
N PRO A 131 -7.94 -3.84 4.50
CA PRO A 131 -8.20 -2.53 3.93
C PRO A 131 -7.79 -2.42 2.46
N MET A 132 -8.46 -1.54 1.70
CA MET A 132 -8.06 -1.16 0.35
C MET A 132 -7.03 -0.04 0.40
N LEU A 133 -6.16 0.00 -0.62
CA LEU A 133 -5.18 1.06 -0.79
C LEU A 133 -5.44 1.82 -2.08
N ALA A 134 -5.83 3.10 -1.96
CA ALA A 134 -5.79 4.01 -3.10
C ALA A 134 -4.35 4.52 -3.28
N VAL A 135 -3.77 4.20 -4.43
CA VAL A 135 -2.40 4.59 -4.76
C VAL A 135 -2.44 5.75 -5.74
N VAL A 136 -1.86 6.86 -5.34
CA VAL A 136 -1.80 8.07 -6.16
C VAL A 136 -0.37 8.56 -6.33
N GLU A 137 -0.12 9.20 -7.46
CA GLU A 137 1.15 9.83 -7.79
C GLU A 137 1.04 11.34 -7.65
N VAL A 138 1.77 11.92 -6.72
CA VAL A 138 1.72 13.35 -6.38
C VAL A 138 2.97 14.04 -6.90
N ALA A 139 2.81 15.14 -7.65
CA ALA A 139 3.93 15.94 -8.12
C ALA A 139 4.70 16.56 -6.94
N GLU A 140 6.02 16.69 -7.08
CA GLU A 140 6.93 17.21 -6.04
C GLU A 140 6.43 18.51 -5.39
N ARG A 141 5.99 19.47 -6.19
CA ARG A 141 5.49 20.76 -5.69
C ARG A 141 4.21 20.68 -4.86
N LYS A 142 3.43 19.60 -4.99
CA LYS A 142 2.19 19.33 -4.22
C LYS A 142 2.41 18.42 -3.03
N LEU A 143 3.61 17.86 -2.88
CA LEU A 143 3.94 16.97 -1.78
C LEU A 143 4.07 17.71 -0.45
N ALA A 144 4.48 18.97 -0.50
CA ALA A 144 4.63 19.81 0.69
C ALA A 144 3.29 19.94 1.41
N GLY A 145 3.24 19.50 2.67
CA GLY A 145 2.04 19.53 3.50
C GLY A 145 1.34 18.20 3.69
N ILE A 146 1.59 17.19 2.84
CA ILE A 146 1.01 15.85 3.01
C ILE A 146 1.80 15.06 4.05
N LYS A 147 1.11 14.59 5.09
CA LYS A 147 1.69 13.80 6.19
C LYS A 147 0.97 12.47 6.35
N ILE A 148 1.70 11.50 6.88
CA ILE A 148 1.09 10.22 7.30
C ILE A 148 0.06 10.52 8.40
N GLY A 149 -1.14 9.96 8.25
CA GLY A 149 -2.28 10.18 9.13
C GLY A 149 -3.26 11.24 8.64
N ASP A 150 -2.92 12.04 7.64
CA ASP A 150 -3.86 13.02 7.07
C ASP A 150 -5.10 12.31 6.52
N SER A 151 -6.25 12.92 6.72
CA SER A 151 -7.52 12.46 6.15
C SER A 151 -7.52 12.68 4.64
N ALA A 152 -8.13 11.77 3.91
CA ALA A 152 -8.28 11.87 2.46
C ALA A 152 -9.68 11.43 2.04
N ASP A 153 -10.29 12.19 1.14
CA ASP A 153 -11.55 11.83 0.50
C ASP A 153 -11.25 11.12 -0.82
N VAL A 154 -11.85 9.95 -0.99
CA VAL A 154 -11.65 9.11 -2.16
C VAL A 154 -12.97 8.98 -2.90
N ARG A 155 -12.97 9.37 -4.17
CA ARG A 155 -14.11 9.24 -5.06
C ARG A 155 -13.80 8.23 -6.16
N LEU A 156 -14.57 7.16 -6.21
CA LEU A 156 -14.43 6.13 -7.24
C LEU A 156 -15.04 6.60 -8.56
N VAL A 157 -14.58 6.04 -9.66
CA VAL A 157 -15.15 6.32 -11.00
C VAL A 157 -16.65 5.98 -11.09
N THR A 158 -17.15 5.09 -10.22
CA THR A 158 -18.58 4.76 -10.09
C THR A 158 -19.42 5.85 -9.41
N GLY A 159 -18.79 6.91 -8.89
CA GLY A 159 -19.43 7.97 -8.11
C GLY A 159 -19.52 7.68 -6.61
N GLN A 160 -19.20 6.48 -6.15
CA GLN A 160 -19.13 6.15 -4.73
C GLN A 160 -17.98 6.91 -4.07
N THR A 161 -18.21 7.40 -2.85
CA THR A 161 -17.21 8.10 -2.04
C THR A 161 -16.86 7.31 -0.80
N ALA A 162 -15.61 7.39 -0.40
CA ALA A 162 -15.09 6.79 0.83
C ALA A 162 -14.07 7.75 1.46
N THR A 163 -13.92 7.67 2.78
CA THR A 163 -12.90 8.43 3.51
C THR A 163 -11.80 7.48 3.94
N GLY A 164 -10.55 7.92 3.77
CA GLY A 164 -9.37 7.18 4.18
C GLY A 164 -8.35 8.05 4.89
N HIS A 165 -7.18 7.48 5.18
CA HIS A 165 -6.05 8.19 5.77
C HIS A 165 -4.79 7.90 4.98
N VAL A 166 -3.91 8.89 4.87
CA VAL A 166 -2.58 8.70 4.29
C VAL A 166 -1.78 7.73 5.15
N ARG A 167 -1.50 6.55 4.61
CA ARG A 167 -0.73 5.51 5.26
C ARG A 167 0.77 5.61 4.97
N TYR A 168 1.09 6.00 3.74
CA TYR A 168 2.46 6.04 3.27
C TYR A 168 2.69 7.19 2.30
N VAL A 169 3.83 7.85 2.46
CA VAL A 169 4.34 8.87 1.53
C VAL A 169 5.76 8.46 1.15
N SER A 170 5.99 8.22 -0.14
CA SER A 170 7.30 7.84 -0.65
C SER A 170 8.33 8.95 -0.39
N LYS A 171 9.54 8.55 -0.04
CA LYS A 171 10.71 9.45 0.05
C LYS A 171 11.58 9.43 -1.20
N SER A 172 11.20 8.62 -2.20
CA SER A 172 11.90 8.52 -3.47
C SER A 172 10.93 8.87 -4.60
N ALA A 173 11.34 9.78 -5.46
CA ALA A 173 10.57 10.14 -6.65
C ALA A 173 10.75 9.07 -7.75
N SER A 174 9.69 8.86 -8.51
CA SER A 174 9.77 8.17 -9.79
C SER A 174 10.65 8.99 -10.74
N GLN A 175 11.69 8.38 -11.29
CA GLN A 175 12.62 9.06 -12.21
C GLN A 175 11.96 9.48 -13.52
N THR A 176 10.93 8.75 -13.94
CA THR A 176 10.24 8.97 -15.21
C THR A 176 9.22 10.12 -15.11
N THR A 177 8.42 10.14 -14.03
CA THR A 177 7.30 11.08 -13.89
C THR A 177 7.58 12.23 -12.93
N ARG A 178 8.67 12.14 -12.14
CA ARG A 178 9.00 13.07 -11.04
C ARG A 178 7.86 13.24 -10.04
N THR A 179 7.17 12.14 -9.76
CA THR A 179 6.08 12.06 -8.80
C THR A 179 6.48 11.22 -7.61
N TYR A 180 5.80 11.42 -6.49
CA TYR A 180 5.96 10.65 -5.28
C TYR A 180 4.70 9.81 -5.07
N ARG A 181 4.90 8.53 -4.77
CA ARG A 181 3.81 7.61 -4.46
C ARG A 181 3.24 7.91 -3.08
N VAL A 182 1.94 8.12 -3.01
CA VAL A 182 1.18 8.26 -1.78
C VAL A 182 0.12 7.17 -1.73
N GLU A 183 0.00 6.50 -0.58
CA GLU A 183 -0.96 5.44 -0.35
C GLU A 183 -1.96 5.88 0.72
N VAL A 184 -3.24 5.83 0.36
CA VAL A 184 -4.36 6.13 1.24
C VAL A 184 -5.07 4.83 1.58
N GLU A 185 -5.15 4.52 2.87
CA GLU A 185 -5.84 3.34 3.39
C GLU A 185 -7.32 3.64 3.58
N ILE A 186 -8.16 2.76 3.03
CA ILE A 186 -9.62 2.87 3.01
C ILE A 186 -10.20 1.59 3.60
N LYS A 187 -11.12 1.69 4.54
CA LYS A 187 -11.86 0.54 5.05
C LYS A 187 -12.85 0.04 4.00
N ASN A 188 -12.89 -1.26 3.81
CA ASN A 188 -13.78 -1.91 2.83
C ASN A 188 -14.29 -3.28 3.36
N PRO A 189 -14.90 -3.29 4.56
CA PRO A 189 -15.29 -4.54 5.23
C PRO A 189 -16.31 -5.36 4.42
N ASP A 190 -17.15 -4.68 3.64
CA ASP A 190 -18.20 -5.31 2.83
C ASP A 190 -17.69 -5.74 1.44
N GLY A 191 -16.42 -5.48 1.11
CA GLY A 191 -15.86 -5.76 -0.20
C GLY A 191 -16.54 -4.98 -1.36
N ALA A 192 -17.20 -3.87 -1.05
CA ALA A 192 -17.95 -3.07 -2.03
C ALA A 192 -17.03 -2.34 -3.03
N ILE A 193 -15.80 -2.07 -2.64
CA ILE A 193 -14.78 -1.46 -3.49
C ILE A 193 -13.98 -2.60 -4.14
N PRO A 194 -14.09 -2.80 -5.46
CA PRO A 194 -13.33 -3.84 -6.14
C PRO A 194 -11.87 -3.43 -6.34
N ASP A 195 -10.98 -4.42 -6.43
CA ASP A 195 -9.58 -4.22 -6.77
C ASP A 195 -9.42 -3.69 -8.21
N GLY A 196 -8.44 -2.80 -8.40
CA GLY A 196 -8.12 -2.23 -9.72
C GLY A 196 -9.05 -1.12 -10.19
N ILE A 197 -10.01 -0.68 -9.38
CA ILE A 197 -10.89 0.45 -9.73
C ILE A 197 -10.13 1.78 -9.72
N THR A 198 -10.45 2.65 -10.67
CA THR A 198 -9.90 4.00 -10.70
C THR A 198 -10.58 4.88 -9.65
N ALA A 199 -9.77 5.66 -8.94
CA ALA A 199 -10.22 6.58 -7.91
C ALA A 199 -9.53 7.95 -8.05
N GLU A 200 -10.25 8.98 -7.66
CA GLU A 200 -9.72 10.31 -7.42
C GLU A 200 -9.55 10.50 -5.91
N VAL A 201 -8.39 11.00 -5.50
CA VAL A 201 -8.08 11.21 -4.08
C VAL A 201 -7.85 12.69 -3.84
N THR A 202 -8.59 13.24 -2.89
CA THR A 202 -8.45 14.62 -2.41
C THR A 202 -7.86 14.60 -1.00
N ILE A 203 -6.68 15.16 -0.83
CA ILE A 203 -6.00 15.28 0.46
C ILE A 203 -6.01 16.77 0.83
N PRO A 204 -6.82 17.20 1.82
CA PRO A 204 -6.78 18.57 2.28
C PRO A 204 -5.45 18.83 2.98
N VAL A 205 -4.66 19.74 2.44
CA VAL A 205 -3.46 20.26 3.11
C VAL A 205 -3.84 21.47 3.96
N ALA A 206 -3.00 21.84 4.94
CA ALA A 206 -3.26 22.98 5.81
C ALA A 206 -3.55 24.24 4.96
N PRO A 207 -4.62 25.00 5.29
CA PRO A 207 -4.94 26.18 4.53
C PRO A 207 -3.80 27.21 4.65
N GLU A 208 -3.20 27.61 3.53
CA GLU A 208 -2.40 28.82 3.48
C GLU A 208 -3.32 30.03 3.32
N SER A 209 -3.02 31.11 4.04
CA SER A 209 -3.72 32.38 3.83
C SER A 209 -3.43 32.89 2.45
N ALA A 210 -4.37 32.78 1.54
CA ALA A 210 -4.26 33.25 0.18
C ALA A 210 -5.36 34.28 -0.11
N SER A 211 -5.01 35.29 -0.88
CA SER A 211 -5.92 36.31 -1.38
C SER A 211 -6.24 36.00 -2.85
N ARG A 212 -7.52 36.07 -3.19
CA ARG A 212 -7.99 35.95 -4.58
C ARG A 212 -7.81 37.25 -5.30
N VAL A 213 -6.99 37.28 -6.36
CA VAL A 213 -6.75 38.49 -7.18
C VAL A 213 -6.99 38.17 -8.65
N PRO A 214 -7.51 39.16 -9.44
CA PRO A 214 -7.59 39.00 -10.88
C PRO A 214 -6.20 38.87 -11.50
N ARG A 215 -6.03 38.07 -12.55
CA ARG A 215 -4.75 37.95 -13.29
C ARG A 215 -4.21 39.31 -13.74
N SER A 216 -5.09 40.21 -14.13
CA SER A 216 -4.72 41.57 -14.55
C SER A 216 -4.06 42.39 -13.44
N ALA A 217 -4.24 42.08 -12.20
CA ALA A 217 -3.62 42.79 -11.06
C ALA A 217 -2.14 42.47 -10.87
N LEU A 218 -1.66 41.40 -11.49
CA LEU A 218 -0.27 40.95 -11.35
C LEU A 218 0.66 41.86 -12.16
N THR A 219 1.78 42.21 -11.58
CA THR A 219 2.81 43.03 -12.18
C THR A 219 4.20 42.62 -11.67
N PHE A 220 5.24 43.16 -12.26
CA PHE A 220 6.60 42.93 -11.84
C PHE A 220 7.21 44.18 -11.19
N SER A 221 8.03 43.98 -10.17
CA SER A 221 8.86 45.06 -9.63
C SER A 221 9.93 45.49 -10.66
N SER A 222 10.59 46.60 -10.40
CA SER A 222 11.78 47.01 -11.16
C SER A 222 12.93 46.01 -11.12
N LYS A 223 12.90 45.06 -10.16
CA LYS A 223 13.87 43.97 -10.00
C LYS A 223 13.41 42.66 -10.65
N GLY A 224 12.23 42.62 -11.28
CA GLY A 224 11.69 41.42 -11.89
C GLY A 224 10.95 40.47 -10.94
N GLU A 225 10.62 40.89 -9.70
CA GLU A 225 9.87 40.11 -8.77
C GLU A 225 8.38 40.19 -9.06
N LEU A 226 7.68 39.04 -9.03
CA LEU A 226 6.23 39.00 -9.22
C LEU A 226 5.52 39.56 -7.97
N GLY A 227 4.54 40.43 -8.21
CA GLY A 227 3.81 41.05 -7.10
C GLY A 227 2.54 41.77 -7.56
N VAL A 228 1.95 42.48 -6.63
CA VAL A 228 0.79 43.35 -6.88
C VAL A 228 1.10 44.78 -6.44
N ARG A 229 0.49 45.75 -7.11
CA ARG A 229 0.53 47.12 -6.64
C ARG A 229 -0.61 47.41 -5.71
N THR A 230 -0.31 48.09 -4.63
CA THR A 230 -1.27 48.46 -3.57
C THR A 230 -1.34 49.97 -3.43
N VAL A 231 -2.43 50.44 -2.86
CA VAL A 231 -2.59 51.86 -2.52
C VAL A 231 -2.82 51.99 -1.02
N SER A 232 -2.02 52.82 -0.36
CA SER A 232 -2.19 53.14 1.04
C SER A 232 -3.44 54.01 1.29
N THR A 233 -3.80 54.20 2.57
CA THR A 233 -4.88 55.12 2.96
C THR A 233 -4.62 56.57 2.57
N GLU A 234 -3.34 56.95 2.37
CA GLU A 234 -2.92 58.26 1.95
C GLU A 234 -2.83 58.43 0.40
N GLY A 235 -3.21 57.39 -0.35
CA GLY A 235 -3.18 57.38 -1.80
C GLY A 235 -1.79 57.11 -2.40
N ILE A 236 -0.85 56.57 -1.64
CA ILE A 236 0.52 56.28 -2.13
C ILE A 236 0.57 54.86 -2.67
N VAL A 237 1.13 54.67 -3.85
CA VAL A 237 1.32 53.36 -4.51
C VAL A 237 2.50 52.62 -3.87
N GLY A 238 2.28 51.42 -3.47
CA GLY A 238 3.29 50.48 -3.00
C GLY A 238 3.36 49.22 -3.86
N PHE A 239 4.39 48.39 -3.67
CA PHE A 239 4.53 47.08 -4.29
C PHE A 239 4.62 46.03 -3.18
N LEU A 240 3.84 44.94 -3.35
CA LEU A 240 3.91 43.77 -2.47
C LEU A 240 4.34 42.56 -3.30
N PRO A 241 5.47 41.94 -2.97
CA PRO A 241 5.85 40.67 -3.58
C PRO A 241 4.86 39.59 -3.13
N ILE A 242 4.49 38.72 -4.06
CA ILE A 242 3.55 37.65 -3.80
C ILE A 242 4.11 36.30 -4.23
N THR A 243 3.57 35.23 -3.63
CA THR A 243 3.82 33.86 -4.08
C THR A 243 2.52 33.31 -4.65
N LEU A 244 2.60 32.71 -5.84
CA LEU A 244 1.46 32.05 -6.45
C LEU A 244 1.16 30.74 -5.72
N VAL A 245 -0.05 30.61 -5.21
CA VAL A 245 -0.54 29.39 -4.52
C VAL A 245 -1.29 28.50 -5.51
N GLU A 246 -2.26 29.09 -6.25
CA GLU A 246 -3.06 28.35 -7.23
C GLU A 246 -3.42 29.25 -8.41
N ASP A 247 -3.45 28.65 -9.60
CA ASP A 247 -3.79 29.32 -10.85
C ASP A 247 -5.14 28.79 -11.35
N ASP A 248 -6.19 29.64 -11.29
CA ASP A 248 -7.51 29.37 -11.83
C ASP A 248 -7.73 30.21 -13.10
N GLN A 249 -8.68 29.83 -13.95
CA GLN A 249 -8.87 30.43 -15.28
C GLN A 249 -9.04 31.97 -15.26
N ALA A 250 -9.77 32.50 -14.30
CA ALA A 250 -10.07 33.95 -14.22
C ALA A 250 -9.32 34.67 -13.10
N PHE A 251 -8.93 33.97 -12.05
CA PHE A 251 -8.33 34.52 -10.84
C PHE A 251 -7.10 33.73 -10.45
N MET A 252 -6.30 34.32 -9.62
CA MET A 252 -5.13 33.66 -9.02
C MET A 252 -5.22 33.75 -7.50
N TRP A 253 -4.89 32.66 -6.84
CA TRP A 253 -4.74 32.63 -5.39
C TRP A 253 -3.27 32.92 -5.08
N VAL A 254 -3.03 33.98 -4.32
CA VAL A 254 -1.69 34.44 -4.02
C VAL A 254 -1.52 34.65 -2.51
N SER A 255 -0.36 34.29 -1.99
CA SER A 255 0.04 34.59 -0.62
C SER A 255 0.95 35.80 -0.58
N GLY A 256 1.07 36.44 0.58
CA GLY A 256 1.89 37.64 0.77
C GLY A 256 1.12 38.97 0.81
N ILE A 257 -0.20 38.94 0.62
CA ILE A 257 -1.04 40.15 0.73
C ILE A 257 -1.64 40.22 2.14
N PRO A 258 -1.31 41.22 2.95
CA PRO A 258 -1.93 41.41 4.26
C PRO A 258 -3.44 41.71 4.14
N ASN A 259 -4.21 41.20 5.09
CA ASN A 259 -5.64 41.45 5.14
C ASN A 259 -5.95 42.97 5.20
N GLY A 260 -6.91 43.41 4.39
CA GLY A 260 -7.29 44.81 4.31
C GLY A 260 -6.47 45.66 3.32
N SER A 261 -5.47 45.06 2.66
CA SER A 261 -4.70 45.77 1.60
C SER A 261 -5.60 46.10 0.40
N ARG A 262 -5.44 47.31 -0.14
CA ARG A 262 -6.11 47.77 -1.37
C ARG A 262 -5.22 47.44 -2.55
N VAL A 263 -5.57 46.45 -3.35
CA VAL A 263 -4.84 46.03 -4.55
C VAL A 263 -5.39 46.79 -5.79
N ILE A 264 -4.48 47.29 -6.59
CA ILE A 264 -4.82 47.93 -7.88
C ILE A 264 -5.14 46.81 -8.88
N VAL A 265 -6.40 46.71 -9.29
CA VAL A 265 -6.86 45.69 -10.26
C VAL A 265 -6.93 46.20 -11.68
N GLN A 266 -6.88 47.53 -11.86
CA GLN A 266 -6.89 48.20 -13.17
C GLN A 266 -6.01 49.45 -13.12
N GLY A 267 -5.17 49.66 -14.14
CA GLY A 267 -4.27 50.81 -14.20
C GLY A 267 -2.91 50.59 -13.54
N GLN A 268 -2.60 49.39 -13.09
CA GLN A 268 -1.34 49.00 -12.40
C GLN A 268 -0.08 49.32 -13.26
N ASP A 269 -0.16 49.25 -14.56
CA ASP A 269 0.99 49.48 -15.44
C ASP A 269 1.28 50.98 -15.68
N PHE A 270 0.35 51.84 -15.31
CA PHE A 270 0.48 53.29 -15.49
C PHE A 270 0.96 54.02 -14.22
N VAL A 271 1.15 53.34 -13.12
CA VAL A 271 1.54 53.93 -11.84
C VAL A 271 2.91 53.40 -11.40
N ARG A 272 3.65 54.17 -10.57
CA ARG A 272 4.96 53.81 -10.03
C ARG A 272 4.93 53.80 -8.52
N GLU A 273 5.82 53.03 -7.93
CA GLU A 273 6.01 53.04 -6.47
C GLU A 273 6.30 54.46 -5.97
N GLY A 274 5.68 54.85 -4.85
CA GLY A 274 5.79 56.19 -4.25
C GLY A 274 4.91 57.22 -4.90
N GLN A 275 4.26 56.93 -6.02
CA GLN A 275 3.35 57.88 -6.72
C GLN A 275 2.05 58.04 -5.91
N ARG A 276 1.57 59.29 -5.83
CA ARG A 276 0.27 59.57 -5.25
C ARG A 276 -0.80 59.46 -6.33
N VAL A 277 -1.85 58.69 -6.05
CA VAL A 277 -2.96 58.42 -6.96
C VAL A 277 -4.30 58.56 -6.27
N GLU A 278 -5.31 58.92 -7.05
CA GLU A 278 -6.70 58.80 -6.63
C GLU A 278 -7.23 57.44 -7.06
N SER A 279 -7.73 56.67 -6.12
CA SER A 279 -8.26 55.33 -6.34
C SER A 279 -9.75 55.25 -6.09
N THR A 280 -10.48 54.55 -6.94
CA THR A 280 -11.89 54.21 -6.73
C THR A 280 -12.00 52.72 -6.43
N ILE A 281 -12.94 52.34 -5.55
CA ILE A 281 -13.19 50.94 -5.23
C ILE A 281 -13.89 50.32 -6.44
N ALA A 282 -13.28 49.29 -7.04
CA ALA A 282 -13.92 48.49 -8.08
C ALA A 282 -15.05 47.65 -7.47
N THR A 283 -16.25 47.80 -8.01
CA THR A 283 -17.37 46.90 -7.68
C THR A 283 -17.13 45.56 -8.38
N GLU A 284 -17.48 44.45 -7.74
CA GLU A 284 -17.20 43.06 -8.18
C GLU A 284 -17.60 42.75 -9.65
N GLN A 285 -18.53 43.52 -10.22
CA GLN A 285 -18.96 43.42 -11.64
C GLN A 285 -17.97 43.98 -12.65
N ALA A 286 -17.00 44.80 -12.28
CA ALA A 286 -16.04 45.42 -13.20
C ALA A 286 -14.76 44.58 -13.42
N ALA A 287 -14.56 43.54 -12.62
CA ALA A 287 -13.38 42.69 -12.70
C ALA A 287 -13.51 41.49 -13.69
N VAL A 288 -14.66 41.35 -14.37
CA VAL A 288 -14.99 40.21 -15.26
C VAL A 288 -15.16 40.65 -16.72
N ARG A 289 -14.64 41.80 -17.11
CA ARG A 289 -14.60 42.20 -18.55
C ARG A 289 -13.21 42.17 -19.15
#